data_d65590db5ddcaff329cea9a88dcb2746
#
_entry.id   d65590db5ddcaff329cea9a88dcb2746
#
_cell.length_a   1.000
_cell.length_b   1.000
_cell.length_c   1.000
_cell.angle_alpha   90.00
_cell.angle_beta   90.00
_cell.angle_gamma   90.00
#
_symmetry.space_group_name_H-M   'P 1'
#
loop_
_entity.id
_entity.type
_entity.pdbx_description
1 polymer ?
#
loop_
_entity_poly.entity_id
_entity_poly.type
_entity_poly.pdbx_seq_one_letter_code
_entity_poly.pdbx_strand_id
1 'polypeptide(L)' 'MARQRMTGRERREQLISIGRTAFAELGFEGASVEEIAARAGVSKPVVYEHFGGKEGLYAVVVDREMLALEKVITDSLENG' A
#
# COMPACT_ATOMS: atom_id res chain seq x y z
N MET A 1 -20.21 -3.58 22.68
CA MET A 1 -18.89 -3.99 22.23
C MET A 1 -18.17 -2.84 21.52
N ALA A 2 -17.03 -2.51 22.00
CA ALA A 2 -16.26 -1.40 21.42
C ALA A 2 -15.61 -1.84 20.12
N ARG A 3 -15.80 -1.05 19.09
CA ARG A 3 -15.14 -1.29 17.83
C ARG A 3 -13.72 -0.75 17.93
N GLN A 4 -12.75 -1.57 17.63
CA GLN A 4 -11.38 -1.11 17.62
C GLN A 4 -11.15 -0.20 16.43
N ARG A 5 -10.55 0.93 16.70
CA ARG A 5 -10.15 1.84 15.65
C ARG A 5 -8.76 1.48 15.18
N MET A 6 -8.59 1.53 13.89
CA MET A 6 -7.29 1.34 13.29
C MET A 6 -6.40 2.53 13.66
N THR A 7 -5.15 2.26 14.04
CA THR A 7 -4.20 3.34 14.29
C THR A 7 -3.78 3.93 12.95
N GLY A 8 -3.13 5.08 12.98
CA GLY A 8 -2.60 5.68 11.76
C GLY A 8 -1.63 4.76 11.05
N ARG A 9 -0.78 4.05 11.80
CA ARG A 9 0.15 3.07 11.22
C ARG A 9 -0.59 1.92 10.56
N GLU A 10 -1.60 1.38 11.21
CA GLU A 10 -2.39 0.29 10.66
C GLU A 10 -3.14 0.72 9.40
N ARG A 11 -3.68 1.93 9.42
CA ARG A 11 -4.36 2.48 8.25
C ARG A 11 -3.40 2.64 7.09
N ARG A 12 -2.20 3.14 7.37
CA ARG A 12 -1.18 3.30 6.35
C ARG A 12 -0.82 1.95 5.72
N GLU A 13 -0.62 0.92 6.54
CA GLU A 13 -0.31 -0.42 6.04
C GLU A 13 -1.46 -1.00 5.24
N GLN A 14 -2.69 -0.75 5.68
CA GLN A 14 -3.87 -1.19 4.94
C GLN A 14 -3.90 -0.56 3.54
N LEU A 15 -3.64 0.75 3.47
CA LEU A 15 -3.65 1.46 2.19
C LEU A 15 -2.53 0.98 1.27
N ILE A 16 -1.37 0.65 1.82
CA ILE A 16 -0.27 0.11 1.02
C ILE A 16 -0.68 -1.24 0.43
N SER A 17 -1.26 -2.10 1.23
CA SER A 17 -1.70 -3.42 0.77
C SER A 17 -2.79 -3.32 -0.31
N ILE A 18 -3.77 -2.45 -0.09
CA ILE A 18 -4.86 -2.25 -1.04
C ILE A 18 -4.33 -1.62 -2.33
N GLY A 19 -3.44 -0.63 -2.19
CA GLY A 19 -2.82 0.01 -3.35
C GLY A 19 -2.02 -0.98 -4.18
N ARG A 20 -1.25 -1.83 -3.52
CA ARG A 20 -0.49 -2.87 -4.19
C ARG A 20 -1.39 -3.76 -5.04
N THR A 21 -2.51 -4.20 -4.47
CA THR A 21 -3.46 -5.04 -5.20
C THR A 21 -4.10 -4.29 -6.36
N ALA A 22 -4.51 -3.04 -6.13
CA ALA A 22 -5.13 -2.24 -7.17
C ALA A 22 -4.17 -1.98 -8.34
N PHE A 23 -2.92 -1.66 -8.04
CA PHE A 23 -1.92 -1.44 -9.09
C PHE A 23 -1.61 -2.73 -9.85
N ALA A 24 -1.61 -3.87 -9.15
CA ALA A 24 -1.37 -5.16 -9.81
C ALA A 24 -2.52 -5.52 -10.75
N GLU A 25 -3.75 -5.22 -10.36
CA GLU A 25 -4.93 -5.54 -11.17
C GLU A 25 -5.15 -4.58 -12.32
N LEU A 26 -4.96 -3.29 -12.07
CA LEU A 26 -5.39 -2.24 -12.98
C LEU A 26 -4.23 -1.50 -13.65
N GLY A 27 -3.01 -1.71 -13.17
CA GLY A 27 -1.86 -0.94 -13.59
C GLY A 27 -1.87 0.43 -12.93
N PHE A 28 -0.75 1.14 -13.02
CA PHE A 28 -0.65 2.46 -12.42
C PHE A 28 -1.68 3.43 -13.02
N GLU A 29 -1.79 3.42 -14.35
CA GLU A 29 -2.70 4.34 -15.02
C GLU A 29 -4.17 4.00 -14.75
N GLY A 30 -4.49 2.72 -14.61
CA GLY A 30 -5.87 2.29 -14.39
C GLY A 30 -6.34 2.43 -12.96
N ALA A 31 -5.44 2.47 -11.99
CA ALA A 31 -5.80 2.62 -10.59
C ALA A 31 -6.00 4.10 -10.28
N SER A 32 -6.92 4.40 -9.37
CA SER A 32 -7.18 5.78 -8.96
C SER A 32 -7.24 5.85 -7.44
N VAL A 33 -7.01 7.06 -6.91
CA VAL A 33 -7.13 7.29 -5.47
C VAL A 33 -8.57 6.99 -5.02
N GLU A 34 -9.54 7.34 -5.84
CA GLU A 34 -10.95 7.06 -5.54
C GLU A 34 -11.21 5.57 -5.37
N GLU A 35 -10.66 4.77 -6.27
CA GLU A 35 -10.82 3.32 -6.21
C GLU A 35 -10.14 2.76 -4.96
N ILE A 36 -8.94 3.21 -4.68
CA ILE A 36 -8.18 2.75 -3.52
C ILE A 36 -8.90 3.12 -2.23
N ALA A 37 -9.38 4.36 -2.14
CA ALA A 37 -10.12 4.82 -0.97
C ALA A 37 -11.40 4.00 -0.79
N ALA A 38 -12.12 3.72 -1.87
CA ALA A 38 -13.33 2.93 -1.82
C ALA A 38 -13.05 1.53 -1.31
N ARG A 39 -11.99 0.88 -1.81
CA ARG A 39 -11.62 -0.45 -1.36
C ARG A 39 -11.23 -0.48 0.12
N ALA A 40 -10.63 0.60 0.60
CA ALA A 40 -10.22 0.70 2.00
C ALA A 40 -11.35 1.14 2.93
N GLY A 41 -12.46 1.59 2.37
CA GLY A 41 -13.58 2.11 3.16
C GLY A 41 -13.27 3.44 3.80
N VAL A 42 -12.45 4.27 3.16
CA VAL A 42 -12.07 5.59 3.66
C VAL A 42 -12.36 6.65 2.61
N SER A 43 -12.29 7.90 3.02
CA SER A 43 -12.46 9.01 2.09
C SER A 43 -11.15 9.29 1.37
N LYS A 44 -11.26 9.92 0.21
CA LYS A 44 -10.13 10.29 -0.60
C LYS A 44 -9.08 11.14 0.15
N PRO A 45 -9.50 12.16 0.94
CA PRO A 45 -8.53 12.92 1.72
C PRO A 45 -7.64 12.09 2.63
N VAL A 46 -8.13 10.97 3.16
CA VAL A 46 -7.33 10.08 4.01
C VAL A 46 -6.14 9.53 3.22
N VAL A 47 -6.36 9.12 1.98
CA VAL A 47 -5.27 8.63 1.13
C VAL A 47 -4.27 9.74 0.87
N TYR A 48 -4.74 10.95 0.59
CA TYR A 48 -3.84 12.08 0.35
C TYR A 48 -3.03 12.44 1.59
N GLU A 49 -3.62 12.33 2.78
CA GLU A 49 -2.90 12.59 4.02
C GLU A 49 -1.73 11.65 4.22
N HIS A 50 -1.91 10.39 3.86
CA HIS A 50 -0.87 9.39 4.07
C HIS A 50 0.20 9.40 2.99
N PHE A 51 -0.15 9.69 1.74
CA PHE A 51 0.77 9.49 0.63
C PHE A 51 0.89 10.66 -0.32
N GLY A 52 0.04 11.65 -0.19
CA GLY A 52 0.04 12.80 -1.07
C GLY A 52 -0.58 12.56 -2.44
N GLY A 53 -1.00 11.35 -2.71
CA GLY A 53 -1.65 11.00 -3.98
C GLY A 53 -1.25 9.64 -4.48
N LYS A 54 -1.70 9.32 -5.69
CA LYS A 54 -1.46 8.01 -6.29
C LYS A 54 0.03 7.73 -6.48
N GLU A 55 0.76 8.72 -6.93
CA GLU A 55 2.19 8.56 -7.19
C GLU A 55 2.97 8.27 -5.92
N GLY A 56 2.62 8.97 -4.82
CA GLY A 56 3.25 8.73 -3.53
C GLY A 56 2.98 7.34 -3.01
N LEU A 57 1.75 6.87 -3.16
CA LEU A 57 1.40 5.52 -2.76
C LEU A 57 2.14 4.49 -3.61
N TYR A 58 2.19 4.71 -4.92
CA TYR A 58 2.88 3.81 -5.82
C TYR A 58 4.36 3.69 -5.46
N ALA A 59 5.00 4.81 -5.15
CA ALA A 59 6.40 4.81 -4.77
C ALA A 59 6.64 3.96 -3.53
N VAL A 60 5.75 4.04 -2.54
CA VAL A 60 5.87 3.23 -1.33
C VAL A 60 5.65 1.75 -1.63
N VAL A 61 4.68 1.44 -2.48
CA VAL A 61 4.40 0.05 -2.88
C VAL A 61 5.62 -0.55 -3.57
N VAL A 62 6.20 0.16 -4.52
CA VAL A 62 7.38 -0.30 -5.24
C VAL A 62 8.55 -0.50 -4.28
N ASP A 63 8.75 0.45 -3.37
CA ASP A 63 9.81 0.37 -2.38
C ASP A 63 9.68 -0.89 -1.52
N ARG A 64 8.46 -1.19 -1.07
CA ARG A 64 8.19 -2.39 -0.28
C ARG A 64 8.46 -3.67 -1.07
N GLU A 65 8.10 -3.70 -2.34
CA GLU A 65 8.36 -4.86 -3.20
C GLU A 65 9.86 -5.07 -3.37
N MET A 66 10.62 -4.00 -3.55
CA MET A 66 12.07 -4.09 -3.69
C MET A 66 12.71 -4.60 -2.40
N LEU A 67 12.27 -4.11 -1.25
CA LEU A 67 12.79 -4.56 0.03
C LEU A 67 12.51 -6.04 0.26
N ALA A 68 11.32 -6.49 -0.10
CA ALA A 68 10.95 -7.89 0.04
C ALA A 68 11.84 -8.77 -0.84
N LEU A 69 12.12 -8.33 -2.07
CA LEU A 69 12.96 -9.07 -2.99
C LEU A 69 14.40 -9.15 -2.47
N GLU A 70 14.94 -8.03 -1.98
CA GLU A 70 16.28 -8.01 -1.41
C GLU A 70 16.41 -8.98 -0.25
N LYS A 71 15.41 -9.01 0.62
CA LYS A 71 15.41 -9.90 1.75
C LYS A 71 15.43 -11.37 1.32
N VAL A 72 14.63 -11.72 0.34
CA VAL A 72 14.57 -13.08 -0.18
C VAL A 72 15.92 -13.50 -0.77
N ILE A 73 16.54 -12.62 -1.53
CA ILE A 73 17.84 -12.90 -2.13
C ILE A 73 18.91 -13.08 -1.06
N THR A 74 18.92 -12.19 -0.07
CA THR A 74 19.88 -12.24 1.03
C THR A 74 19.71 -13.54 1.83
N ASP A 75 18.50 -13.91 2.16
CA ASP A 75 18.21 -15.13 2.89
C ASP A 75 18.66 -16.36 2.11
N SER A 76 18.42 -16.38 0.81
CA SER A 76 18.87 -17.47 -0.06
C SER A 76 20.37 -17.62 -0.05
N LEU A 77 21.11 -16.51 -0.15
CA LEU A 77 22.56 -16.53 -0.15
C LEU A 77 23.13 -16.98 1.18
N GLU A 78 22.51 -16.57 2.28
CA GLU A 78 22.96 -16.96 3.61
C GLU A 78 22.71 -18.42 3.90
N ASN A 79 21.64 -18.97 3.38
CA ASN A 79 21.25 -20.36 3.62
C ASN A 79 21.80 -21.33 2.58
N GLY A 80 22.30 -20.77 1.52
CA GLY A 80 22.88 -21.56 0.44
C GLY A 80 24.33 -21.84 0.67
#